data_fbe8ecd28193cde486e1b48e29617af1
#
_entry.id   fbe8ecd28193cde486e1b48e29617af1
#
_cell.length_a   1.000
_cell.length_b   1.000
_cell.length_c   1.000
_cell.angle_alpha   90.00
_cell.angle_beta   90.00
_cell.angle_gamma   90.00
#
_symmetry.space_group_name_H-M   'P 1'
#
loop_
_entity.id
_entity.type
_entity.pdbx_description
1 polymer ?
#
loop_
_entity_poly.entity_id
_entity_poly.type
_entity_poly.pdbx_seq_one_letter_code
_entity_poly.pdbx_strand_id
1 'polypeptide(L)'
;MTEFDAKVLEYFPGKVVRKDLTSLMKKGANVPTYVLEYLLGMYCATDDEDAIEIGLEKIRRILSENYVRPDQSEYVKSKIKENGQHTIIDKITVIFDEREDKYVAHFTNLRLDPFEVPSDLVVHNEKLLVGGIWCIVKIEYIGLNADDEDREEFEEDIFGNQKRKKKIKKKKSKYDSPFIISSLKPIQMPNLDLDDIKEARAFFTRDEWIDLLLRSAGYEPNELSQKEKFHYLLRFVPFTQKNYNLVELGPRGTGKSHVYSELSPYSILMSSGTTTVSNMFYNMSSRRVGLVGNWDCIAFDEVAGITQASGDMVQIMKNYMANGSFARGADSISSDASIAFEGNTFRSVADMMRTTNLFEPFPAAFNNDSAFFDRIHAYLMSTE
;
A
#
# COMPACT_ATOMS: atom_id res chain seq x y z
N MET A 1 -26.73 -12.60 -13.17
CA MET A 1 -25.51 -12.28 -13.98
C MET A 1 -25.97 -11.63 -15.26
N THR A 2 -25.43 -10.46 -15.62
CA THR A 2 -25.76 -9.77 -16.87
C THR A 2 -24.92 -10.34 -18.03
N GLU A 3 -25.30 -10.05 -19.28
CA GLU A 3 -24.50 -10.40 -20.46
C GLU A 3 -23.10 -9.77 -20.40
N PHE A 4 -23.01 -8.57 -19.84
CA PHE A 4 -21.73 -7.90 -19.60
C PHE A 4 -20.86 -8.63 -18.57
N ASP A 5 -21.45 -9.15 -17.48
CA ASP A 5 -20.70 -9.91 -16.48
C ASP A 5 -20.14 -11.22 -17.08
N ALA A 6 -20.93 -11.90 -17.91
CA ALA A 6 -20.47 -13.11 -18.61
C ALA A 6 -19.27 -12.81 -19.53
N LYS A 7 -19.34 -11.70 -20.28
CA LYS A 7 -18.25 -11.22 -21.14
C LYS A 7 -16.98 -10.92 -20.30
N VAL A 8 -17.14 -10.27 -19.16
CA VAL A 8 -15.99 -9.96 -18.27
C VAL A 8 -15.35 -11.23 -17.75
N LEU A 9 -16.12 -12.23 -17.33
CA LEU A 9 -15.62 -13.53 -16.89
C LEU A 9 -14.88 -14.29 -17.99
N GLU A 10 -15.36 -14.19 -19.24
CA GLU A 10 -14.72 -14.83 -20.40
C GLU A 10 -13.32 -14.26 -20.66
N TYR A 11 -13.17 -12.94 -20.68
CA TYR A 11 -11.90 -12.28 -21.02
C TYR A 11 -10.95 -12.05 -19.85
N PHE A 12 -11.42 -12.16 -18.60
CA PHE A 12 -10.63 -12.04 -17.39
C PHE A 12 -10.81 -13.23 -16.43
N PRO A 13 -10.54 -14.48 -16.91
CA PRO A 13 -10.74 -15.67 -16.08
C PRO A 13 -9.87 -15.64 -14.84
N GLY A 14 -10.48 -15.89 -13.68
CA GLY A 14 -9.79 -15.90 -12.39
C GLY A 14 -9.28 -14.53 -11.89
N LYS A 15 -9.61 -13.43 -12.59
CA LYS A 15 -9.24 -12.06 -12.22
C LYS A 15 -10.45 -11.21 -11.78
N VAL A 16 -11.63 -11.81 -11.74
CA VAL A 16 -12.90 -11.13 -11.41
C VAL A 16 -13.33 -11.48 -9.99
N VAL A 17 -13.80 -10.46 -9.28
CA VAL A 17 -14.31 -10.60 -7.90
C VAL A 17 -15.71 -10.00 -7.82
N ARG A 18 -16.62 -10.71 -7.19
CA ARG A 18 -17.98 -10.21 -6.89
C ARG A 18 -17.92 -9.16 -5.78
N LYS A 19 -18.30 -7.93 -6.07
CA LYS A 19 -18.21 -6.81 -5.12
C LYS A 19 -19.25 -6.90 -3.98
N ASP A 20 -20.37 -7.59 -4.18
CA ASP A 20 -21.33 -7.90 -3.11
C ASP A 20 -20.68 -8.77 -2.03
N LEU A 21 -19.86 -9.75 -2.39
CA LEU A 21 -19.12 -10.57 -1.44
C LEU A 21 -18.05 -9.75 -0.68
N THR A 22 -17.40 -8.82 -1.37
CA THR A 22 -16.46 -7.89 -0.73
C THR A 22 -17.16 -7.07 0.35
N SER A 23 -18.32 -6.50 0.04
CA SER A 23 -19.14 -5.72 0.98
C SER A 23 -19.61 -6.55 2.16
N LEU A 24 -20.02 -7.81 1.92
CA LEU A 24 -20.45 -8.73 2.96
C LEU A 24 -19.32 -9.05 3.94
N MET A 25 -18.12 -9.30 3.42
CA MET A 25 -16.96 -9.69 4.22
C MET A 25 -16.32 -8.50 4.95
N LYS A 26 -16.36 -7.30 4.39
CA LYS A 26 -15.77 -6.09 4.97
C LYS A 26 -16.39 -5.72 6.32
N LYS A 27 -17.66 -6.02 6.56
CA LYS A 27 -18.37 -5.70 7.81
C LYS A 27 -17.75 -6.30 9.08
N GLY A 28 -16.89 -7.29 8.97
CA GLY A 28 -16.23 -7.94 10.13
C GLY A 28 -14.71 -7.92 10.09
N ALA A 29 -14.11 -7.40 9.02
CA ALA A 29 -12.67 -7.48 8.79
C ALA A 29 -12.05 -6.08 8.66
N ASN A 30 -11.11 -5.74 9.55
CA ASN A 30 -10.33 -4.51 9.45
C ASN A 30 -9.10 -4.70 8.54
N VAL A 31 -9.34 -5.24 7.34
CA VAL A 31 -8.34 -5.57 6.32
C VAL A 31 -8.55 -4.65 5.12
N PRO A 32 -7.51 -4.18 4.43
CA PRO A 32 -7.68 -3.43 3.19
C PRO A 32 -8.51 -4.21 2.15
N THR A 33 -9.34 -3.51 1.39
CA THR A 33 -10.28 -4.14 0.45
C THR A 33 -9.55 -4.99 -0.58
N TYR A 34 -8.42 -4.53 -1.13
CA TYR A 34 -7.64 -5.30 -2.12
C TYR A 34 -7.06 -6.62 -1.56
N VAL A 35 -6.74 -6.69 -0.25
CA VAL A 35 -6.33 -7.95 0.41
C VAL A 35 -7.50 -8.93 0.46
N LEU A 36 -8.69 -8.42 0.80
CA LEU A 36 -9.91 -9.21 0.84
C LEU A 36 -10.29 -9.72 -0.56
N GLU A 37 -10.22 -8.85 -1.56
CA GLU A 37 -10.53 -9.20 -2.95
C GLU A 37 -9.56 -10.22 -3.52
N TYR A 38 -8.28 -10.16 -3.15
CA TYR A 38 -7.32 -11.20 -3.50
C TYR A 38 -7.75 -12.58 -2.96
N LEU A 39 -8.18 -12.64 -1.71
CA LEU A 39 -8.67 -13.91 -1.12
C LEU A 39 -9.98 -14.36 -1.77
N LEU A 40 -10.91 -13.45 -2.05
CA LEU A 40 -12.14 -13.75 -2.77
C LEU A 40 -11.86 -14.28 -4.17
N GLY A 41 -10.92 -13.68 -4.90
CA GLY A 41 -10.48 -14.18 -6.20
C GLY A 41 -9.86 -15.56 -6.15
N MET A 42 -9.22 -15.94 -5.03
CA MET A 42 -8.65 -17.27 -4.85
C MET A 42 -9.69 -18.36 -4.53
N TYR A 43 -10.74 -18.02 -3.79
CA TYR A 43 -11.64 -19.01 -3.19
C TYR A 43 -13.09 -18.88 -3.63
N CYS A 44 -13.50 -17.77 -4.25
CA CYS A 44 -14.88 -17.49 -4.62
C CYS A 44 -15.03 -17.06 -6.09
N ALA A 45 -14.03 -17.29 -6.96
CA ALA A 45 -14.10 -16.97 -8.39
C ALA A 45 -14.88 -18.05 -9.17
N THR A 46 -16.14 -18.24 -8.79
CA THR A 46 -17.07 -19.23 -9.40
C THR A 46 -18.50 -18.71 -9.32
N ASP A 47 -19.40 -19.27 -10.14
CA ASP A 47 -20.83 -19.02 -10.11
C ASP A 47 -21.61 -20.03 -9.24
N ASP A 48 -20.96 -21.04 -8.73
CA ASP A 48 -21.53 -22.05 -7.85
C ASP A 48 -21.70 -21.47 -6.43
N GLU A 49 -22.93 -21.25 -6.01
CA GLU A 49 -23.26 -20.65 -4.71
C GLU A 49 -22.78 -21.51 -3.52
N ASP A 50 -22.82 -22.84 -3.63
CA ASP A 50 -22.32 -23.76 -2.59
C ASP A 50 -20.80 -23.63 -2.44
N ALA A 51 -20.08 -23.57 -3.56
CA ALA A 51 -18.64 -23.35 -3.57
C ALA A 51 -18.25 -21.95 -3.03
N ILE A 52 -19.05 -20.93 -3.32
CA ILE A 52 -18.88 -19.58 -2.77
C ILE A 52 -19.06 -19.61 -1.25
N GLU A 53 -20.08 -20.25 -0.70
CA GLU A 53 -20.30 -20.32 0.74
C GLU A 53 -19.11 -20.99 1.46
N ILE A 54 -18.63 -22.11 0.95
CA ILE A 54 -17.44 -22.81 1.44
C ILE A 54 -16.21 -21.87 1.36
N GLY A 55 -16.07 -21.14 0.24
CA GLY A 55 -14.99 -20.15 0.04
C GLY A 55 -15.02 -19.03 1.07
N LEU A 56 -16.20 -18.47 1.34
CA LEU A 56 -16.38 -17.41 2.33
C LEU A 56 -16.05 -17.88 3.75
N GLU A 57 -16.45 -19.08 4.14
CA GLU A 57 -16.09 -19.66 5.44
C GLU A 57 -14.58 -19.84 5.57
N LYS A 58 -13.95 -20.32 4.50
CA LYS A 58 -12.49 -20.48 4.45
C LYS A 58 -11.77 -19.14 4.59
N ILE A 59 -12.24 -18.10 3.91
CA ILE A 59 -11.66 -16.74 4.01
C ILE A 59 -11.85 -16.20 5.44
N ARG A 60 -13.03 -16.33 6.04
CA ARG A 60 -13.27 -15.91 7.45
C ARG A 60 -12.29 -16.58 8.39
N ARG A 61 -12.05 -17.88 8.22
CA ARG A 61 -11.08 -18.62 9.03
C ARG A 61 -9.66 -18.12 8.80
N ILE A 62 -9.22 -17.95 7.53
CA ILE A 62 -7.90 -17.41 7.19
C ILE A 62 -7.68 -16.04 7.82
N LEU A 63 -8.65 -15.15 7.74
CA LEU A 63 -8.53 -13.81 8.30
C LEU A 63 -8.52 -13.85 9.83
N SER A 64 -9.37 -14.66 10.47
CA SER A 64 -9.41 -14.76 11.93
C SER A 64 -8.16 -15.39 12.55
N GLU A 65 -7.54 -16.32 11.84
CA GLU A 65 -6.35 -17.04 12.33
C GLU A 65 -5.03 -16.34 11.98
N ASN A 66 -4.96 -15.69 10.82
CA ASN A 66 -3.70 -15.24 10.24
C ASN A 66 -3.56 -13.73 10.13
N TYR A 67 -4.66 -12.96 10.07
CA TYR A 67 -4.55 -11.51 9.98
C TYR A 67 -4.07 -10.91 11.30
N VAL A 68 -2.94 -10.21 11.26
CA VAL A 68 -2.38 -9.57 12.43
C VAL A 68 -3.06 -8.25 12.69
N ARG A 69 -3.75 -8.12 13.82
CA ARG A 69 -4.25 -6.84 14.31
C ARG A 69 -3.18 -6.16 15.15
N PRO A 70 -3.00 -4.84 15.02
CA PRO A 70 -1.98 -4.12 15.79
C PRO A 70 -2.08 -4.28 17.30
N ASP A 71 -3.30 -4.46 17.82
CA ASP A 71 -3.59 -4.69 19.25
C ASP A 71 -3.32 -6.14 19.71
N GLN A 72 -3.16 -7.08 18.78
CA GLN A 72 -2.90 -8.50 19.06
C GLN A 72 -1.46 -8.93 18.77
N SER A 73 -0.58 -7.99 18.48
CA SER A 73 0.81 -8.27 18.11
C SER A 73 1.52 -9.20 19.10
N GLU A 74 1.46 -8.92 20.40
CA GLU A 74 2.10 -9.74 21.43
C GLU A 74 1.50 -11.15 21.55
N TYR A 75 0.19 -11.28 21.37
CA TYR A 75 -0.47 -12.59 21.34
C TYR A 75 0.03 -13.42 20.15
N VAL A 76 0.15 -12.82 18.95
CA VAL A 76 0.64 -13.52 17.77
C VAL A 76 2.11 -13.92 17.93
N LYS A 77 2.96 -13.05 18.48
CA LYS A 77 4.37 -13.38 18.82
C LYS A 77 4.47 -14.58 19.75
N SER A 78 3.65 -14.59 20.82
CA SER A 78 3.60 -15.72 21.74
C SER A 78 3.14 -17.00 21.03
N LYS A 79 2.13 -16.91 20.16
CA LYS A 79 1.62 -18.03 19.39
C LYS A 79 2.69 -18.64 18.45
N ILE A 80 3.50 -17.77 17.80
CA ILE A 80 4.63 -18.21 16.96
C ILE A 80 5.63 -18.98 17.82
N LYS A 81 5.97 -18.44 18.98
CA LYS A 81 6.92 -19.06 19.90
C LYS A 81 6.45 -20.42 20.42
N GLU A 82 5.21 -20.50 20.88
CA GLU A 82 4.67 -21.74 21.48
C GLU A 82 4.44 -22.85 20.42
N ASN A 83 4.03 -22.48 19.21
CA ASN A 83 3.77 -23.44 18.13
C ASN A 83 5.01 -23.72 17.27
N GLY A 84 6.12 -23.04 17.52
CA GLY A 84 7.34 -23.11 16.70
C GLY A 84 7.22 -22.41 15.35
N GLN A 85 6.01 -22.26 14.81
CA GLN A 85 5.72 -21.57 13.55
C GLN A 85 4.28 -21.08 13.49
N HIS A 86 4.06 -20.03 12.70
CA HIS A 86 2.71 -19.54 12.40
C HIS A 86 2.68 -18.79 11.08
N THR A 87 1.56 -18.92 10.35
CA THR A 87 1.33 -18.14 9.13
C THR A 87 0.57 -16.88 9.49
N ILE A 88 1.01 -15.74 8.98
CA ILE A 88 0.39 -14.44 9.20
C ILE A 88 0.10 -13.72 7.89
N ILE A 89 -0.82 -12.76 7.96
CA ILE A 89 -1.08 -11.77 6.91
C ILE A 89 -0.71 -10.41 7.48
N ASP A 90 0.34 -9.80 6.94
CA ASP A 90 0.81 -8.48 7.34
C ASP A 90 1.48 -7.75 6.17
N LYS A 91 1.64 -6.44 6.29
CA LYS A 91 2.43 -5.64 5.38
C LYS A 91 3.88 -5.66 5.80
N ILE A 92 4.77 -6.01 4.86
CA ILE A 92 6.21 -6.12 5.08
C ILE A 92 6.93 -5.11 4.21
N THR A 93 7.87 -4.40 4.81
CA THR A 93 8.83 -3.54 4.13
C THR A 93 10.23 -4.06 4.40
N VAL A 94 11.08 -4.08 3.40
CA VAL A 94 12.49 -4.47 3.55
C VAL A 94 13.38 -3.26 3.29
N ILE A 95 14.44 -3.14 4.05
CA ILE A 95 15.44 -2.10 3.92
C ILE A 95 16.80 -2.77 3.79
N PHE A 96 17.66 -2.29 2.89
CA PHE A 96 19.06 -2.68 2.85
C PHE A 96 19.86 -1.84 3.85
N ASP A 97 20.49 -2.49 4.84
CA ASP A 97 21.41 -1.85 5.77
C ASP A 97 22.85 -2.01 5.24
N GLU A 98 23.38 -0.95 4.64
CA GLU A 98 24.71 -0.92 4.03
C GLU A 98 25.84 -1.20 5.03
N ARG A 99 25.65 -0.90 6.33
CA ARG A 99 26.70 -1.07 7.35
C ARG A 99 26.85 -2.51 7.78
N GLU A 100 25.74 -3.23 7.82
CA GLU A 100 25.68 -4.64 8.20
C GLU A 100 25.70 -5.53 6.96
N ASP A 101 25.58 -4.95 5.75
CA ASP A 101 25.43 -5.65 4.46
C ASP A 101 24.26 -6.66 4.48
N LYS A 102 23.10 -6.20 4.95
CA LYS A 102 21.94 -7.07 5.20
C LYS A 102 20.63 -6.45 4.75
N TYR A 103 19.73 -7.29 4.23
CA TYR A 103 18.33 -6.95 4.07
C TYR A 103 17.58 -7.19 5.38
N VAL A 104 16.80 -6.20 5.80
CA VAL A 104 16.12 -6.19 7.10
C VAL A 104 14.64 -5.97 6.92
N ALA A 105 13.80 -6.89 7.43
CA ALA A 105 12.36 -6.81 7.36
C ALA A 105 11.76 -6.02 8.52
N HIS A 106 10.73 -5.26 8.19
CA HIS A 106 9.85 -4.55 9.12
C HIS A 106 8.41 -4.98 8.89
N PHE A 107 7.74 -5.42 9.94
CA PHE A 107 6.32 -5.79 9.94
C PHE A 107 5.47 -4.63 10.47
N THR A 108 4.45 -4.25 9.71
CA THR A 108 3.62 -3.10 10.07
C THR A 108 2.75 -3.36 11.29
N ASN A 109 2.05 -4.49 11.34
CA ASN A 109 1.12 -4.81 12.41
C ASN A 109 1.74 -5.71 13.49
N LEU A 110 2.55 -6.69 13.09
CA LEU A 110 3.19 -7.62 14.05
C LEU A 110 4.25 -6.94 14.92
N ARG A 111 4.87 -5.85 14.43
CA ARG A 111 5.83 -5.02 15.19
C ARG A 111 6.94 -5.86 15.85
N LEU A 112 7.47 -6.83 15.11
CA LEU A 112 8.72 -7.49 15.48
C LEU A 112 9.87 -6.50 15.38
N ASP A 113 10.88 -6.69 16.24
CA ASP A 113 12.16 -6.03 16.03
C ASP A 113 12.69 -6.41 14.65
N PRO A 114 13.30 -5.45 13.91
CA PRO A 114 13.81 -5.72 12.58
C PRO A 114 14.82 -6.87 12.58
N PHE A 115 14.68 -7.80 11.65
CA PHE A 115 15.56 -8.94 11.53
C PHE A 115 15.95 -9.22 10.07
N GLU A 116 17.03 -9.97 9.91
CA GLU A 116 17.62 -10.30 8.61
C GLU A 116 16.67 -11.15 7.75
N VAL A 117 16.62 -10.83 6.46
CA VAL A 117 15.86 -11.56 5.44
C VAL A 117 16.80 -12.05 4.36
N PRO A 118 16.69 -13.30 3.88
CA PRO A 118 17.50 -13.83 2.80
C PRO A 118 17.43 -12.97 1.52
N SER A 119 18.57 -12.76 0.89
CA SER A 119 18.66 -11.92 -0.33
C SER A 119 17.85 -12.47 -1.49
N ASP A 120 17.76 -13.78 -1.65
CA ASP A 120 16.97 -14.46 -2.68
C ASP A 120 15.47 -14.12 -2.57
N LEU A 121 14.95 -14.04 -1.35
CA LEU A 121 13.56 -13.67 -1.09
C LEU A 121 13.27 -12.22 -1.52
N VAL A 122 14.22 -11.32 -1.34
CA VAL A 122 14.12 -9.91 -1.72
C VAL A 122 14.25 -9.74 -3.24
N VAL A 123 15.19 -10.44 -3.87
CA VAL A 123 15.39 -10.41 -5.33
C VAL A 123 14.16 -10.89 -6.08
N HIS A 124 13.46 -11.92 -5.58
CA HIS A 124 12.22 -12.40 -6.16
C HIS A 124 11.02 -11.47 -5.88
N ASN A 125 11.15 -10.52 -4.96
CA ASN A 125 10.07 -9.63 -4.53
C ASN A 125 10.59 -8.20 -4.34
N GLU A 126 11.11 -7.58 -5.38
CA GLU A 126 11.75 -6.25 -5.36
C GLU A 126 10.84 -5.15 -4.75
N LYS A 127 9.53 -5.28 -4.88
CA LYS A 127 8.55 -4.37 -4.28
C LYS A 127 8.61 -4.31 -2.74
N LEU A 128 9.23 -5.29 -2.08
CA LEU A 128 9.52 -5.24 -0.64
C LEU A 128 10.41 -4.04 -0.28
N LEU A 129 11.28 -3.62 -1.21
CA LEU A 129 12.19 -2.48 -1.04
C LEU A 129 11.51 -1.13 -1.30
N VAL A 130 10.34 -1.15 -1.94
CA VAL A 130 9.62 0.07 -2.36
C VAL A 130 8.26 0.12 -1.68
N GLY A 131 8.15 0.81 -0.54
CA GLY A 131 6.90 1.03 0.19
C GLY A 131 6.30 -0.19 0.89
N GLY A 132 6.84 -1.39 0.64
CA GLY A 132 6.37 -2.65 1.23
C GLY A 132 5.11 -3.20 0.57
N ILE A 133 4.87 -4.49 0.79
CA ILE A 133 3.73 -5.22 0.23
C ILE A 133 3.01 -6.05 1.30
N TRP A 134 1.72 -6.25 1.09
CA TRP A 134 0.95 -7.21 1.87
C TRP A 134 1.30 -8.63 1.46
N CYS A 135 1.60 -9.48 2.45
CA CYS A 135 2.05 -10.83 2.23
C CYS A 135 1.36 -11.83 3.17
N ILE A 136 1.20 -13.05 2.68
CA ILE A 136 1.00 -14.22 3.52
C ILE A 136 2.40 -14.72 3.85
N VAL A 137 2.78 -14.69 5.13
CA VAL A 137 4.14 -15.00 5.58
C VAL A 137 4.10 -16.10 6.60
N LYS A 138 4.94 -17.10 6.43
CA LYS A 138 5.19 -18.11 7.43
C LYS A 138 6.42 -17.72 8.22
N ILE A 139 6.23 -17.49 9.52
CA ILE A 139 7.30 -17.16 10.47
C ILE A 139 7.56 -18.39 11.33
N GLU A 140 8.83 -18.70 11.51
CA GLU A 140 9.30 -19.77 12.38
C GLU A 140 10.07 -19.19 13.57
N TYR A 141 9.96 -19.86 14.72
CA TYR A 141 10.70 -19.54 15.93
C TYR A 141 11.84 -20.54 16.09
N ILE A 142 13.07 -20.07 15.92
CA ILE A 142 14.29 -20.89 16.03
C ILE A 142 14.97 -20.76 17.39
N GLY A 143 14.58 -19.76 18.21
CA GLY A 143 15.26 -19.41 19.45
C GLY A 143 16.56 -18.64 19.22
N LEU A 144 17.07 -17.99 20.25
CA LEU A 144 18.30 -17.20 20.18
C LEU A 144 19.58 -18.02 20.20
N ASN A 145 19.51 -19.34 20.47
CA ASN A 145 20.65 -20.22 20.70
C ASN A 145 20.83 -21.31 19.63
N ALA A 146 20.09 -21.26 18.52
CA ALA A 146 20.12 -22.29 17.48
C ALA A 146 21.50 -22.41 16.76
N ASP A 147 22.30 -21.32 16.77
CA ASP A 147 23.64 -21.29 16.15
C ASP A 147 24.77 -21.62 17.16
N ASP A 148 24.45 -21.85 18.45
CA ASP A 148 25.43 -22.15 19.50
C ASP A 148 25.53 -23.65 19.82
N GLU A 149 24.91 -24.54 19.04
CA GLU A 149 25.23 -25.96 19.15
C GLU A 149 26.70 -26.17 18.81
N ASP A 150 27.45 -26.55 19.84
CA ASP A 150 28.87 -26.82 19.84
C ASP A 150 29.26 -27.89 18.83
N ARG A 151 29.37 -27.52 17.55
CA ARG A 151 30.22 -28.31 16.63
C ARG A 151 31.65 -27.93 16.94
N GLU A 152 32.32 -28.76 17.78
CA GLU A 152 33.76 -28.69 17.93
C GLU A 152 34.39 -29.12 16.60
N GLU A 153 34.78 -28.12 15.80
CA GLU A 153 35.62 -28.37 14.62
C GLU A 153 37.06 -28.54 15.08
N PHE A 154 37.61 -29.74 14.86
CA PHE A 154 39.03 -30.04 15.05
C PHE A 154 39.75 -29.96 13.68
N GLU A 155 40.80 -29.20 13.58
CA GLU A 155 41.74 -29.29 12.47
C GLU A 155 42.90 -30.22 12.85
N GLU A 156 43.17 -31.22 11.99
CA GLU A 156 44.36 -32.01 12.08
C GLU A 156 45.55 -31.25 11.44
N ASP A 157 46.62 -31.06 12.19
CA ASP A 157 47.87 -30.55 11.59
C ASP A 157 48.52 -31.65 10.75
N ILE A 158 49.51 -31.23 9.94
CA ILE A 158 50.31 -32.14 9.07
C ILE A 158 51.04 -33.25 9.81
N PHE A 159 50.98 -33.26 11.14
CA PHE A 159 51.57 -34.30 12.01
C PHE A 159 50.53 -35.12 12.75
N GLY A 160 49.21 -34.99 12.41
CA GLY A 160 48.15 -35.78 12.99
C GLY A 160 47.65 -35.27 14.38
N ASN A 161 48.05 -34.10 14.82
CA ASN A 161 47.61 -33.55 16.11
C ASN A 161 46.35 -32.73 15.92
N GLN A 162 45.29 -33.08 16.66
CA GLN A 162 44.07 -32.30 16.67
C GLN A 162 44.23 -31.00 17.45
N LYS A 163 44.13 -29.86 16.76
CA LYS A 163 44.10 -28.54 17.36
C LYS A 163 42.65 -28.01 17.37
N ARG A 164 42.18 -27.58 18.57
CA ARG A 164 40.94 -26.84 18.64
C ARG A 164 41.01 -25.58 17.82
N LYS A 165 40.18 -25.42 16.80
CA LYS A 165 39.98 -24.13 16.13
C LYS A 165 39.57 -23.08 17.16
N LYS A 166 40.29 -21.93 17.22
CA LYS A 166 39.86 -20.80 18.01
C LYS A 166 38.48 -20.37 17.51
N LYS A 167 37.43 -20.53 18.35
CA LYS A 167 36.10 -20.01 18.06
C LYS A 167 36.23 -18.51 17.77
N ILE A 168 36.07 -18.13 16.50
CA ILE A 168 35.83 -16.72 16.16
C ILE A 168 34.41 -16.46 16.63
N LYS A 169 34.25 -15.80 17.78
CA LYS A 169 32.96 -15.35 18.22
C LYS A 169 32.37 -14.49 17.11
N LYS A 170 31.38 -14.99 16.39
CA LYS A 170 30.59 -14.17 15.48
C LYS A 170 30.09 -12.97 16.29
N LYS A 171 30.42 -11.78 15.87
CA LYS A 171 29.88 -10.55 16.48
C LYS A 171 28.38 -10.66 16.36
N LYS A 172 27.64 -10.61 17.49
CA LYS A 172 26.18 -10.57 17.48
C LYS A 172 25.74 -9.39 16.60
N SER A 173 25.02 -9.67 15.54
CA SER A 173 24.39 -8.64 14.71
C SER A 173 23.26 -7.98 15.52
N LYS A 174 23.02 -6.70 15.30
CA LYS A 174 21.86 -6.01 15.87
C LYS A 174 20.52 -6.55 15.34
N TYR A 175 20.58 -7.40 14.31
CA TYR A 175 19.43 -8.01 13.64
C TYR A 175 19.27 -9.49 13.99
N ASP A 176 20.03 -10.00 14.96
CA ASP A 176 19.82 -11.36 15.48
C ASP A 176 18.43 -11.45 16.10
N SER A 177 17.61 -12.32 15.58
CA SER A 177 16.23 -12.52 16.00
C SER A 177 15.94 -14.00 16.19
N PRO A 178 15.12 -14.38 17.16
CA PRO A 178 14.64 -15.76 17.29
C PRO A 178 13.60 -16.12 16.21
N PHE A 179 13.22 -15.17 15.36
CA PHE A 179 12.23 -15.36 14.30
C PHE A 179 12.90 -15.31 12.93
N ILE A 180 12.45 -16.18 12.02
CA ILE A 180 12.84 -16.20 10.62
C ILE A 180 11.63 -16.30 9.72
N ILE A 181 11.74 -15.76 8.49
CA ILE A 181 10.74 -15.96 7.44
C ILE A 181 11.10 -17.24 6.70
N SER A 182 10.25 -18.27 6.79
CA SER A 182 10.42 -19.51 6.04
C SER A 182 9.73 -19.49 4.68
N SER A 183 8.67 -18.74 4.52
CA SER A 183 8.05 -18.47 3.22
C SER A 183 7.32 -17.15 3.19
N LEU A 184 7.29 -16.51 2.02
CA LEU A 184 6.60 -15.26 1.77
C LEU A 184 5.86 -15.36 0.44
N LYS A 185 4.56 -15.08 0.47
CA LYS A 185 3.71 -15.02 -0.71
C LYS A 185 3.03 -13.65 -0.79
N PRO A 186 3.38 -12.83 -1.78
CA PRO A 186 2.71 -11.55 -1.99
C PRO A 186 1.21 -11.73 -2.23
N ILE A 187 0.41 -10.90 -1.59
CA ILE A 187 -1.04 -10.82 -1.82
C ILE A 187 -1.32 -9.94 -3.06
N GLN A 188 -0.43 -9.03 -3.34
CA GLN A 188 -0.45 -8.24 -4.58
C GLN A 188 0.01 -9.14 -5.72
N MET A 189 -0.77 -9.21 -6.81
CA MET A 189 -0.42 -10.05 -7.96
C MET A 189 0.96 -9.65 -8.52
N PRO A 190 1.98 -10.50 -8.39
CA PRO A 190 3.35 -10.14 -8.81
C PRO A 190 3.51 -10.07 -10.33
N ASN A 191 2.64 -10.77 -11.08
CA ASN A 191 2.70 -10.89 -12.53
C ASN A 191 1.37 -10.41 -13.15
N LEU A 192 1.13 -9.10 -13.09
CA LEU A 192 0.18 -8.48 -13.99
C LEU A 192 0.89 -8.36 -15.35
N ASP A 193 0.60 -9.28 -16.25
CA ASP A 193 0.98 -9.09 -17.63
C ASP A 193 0.09 -8.00 -18.22
N LEU A 194 0.71 -6.86 -18.50
CA LEU A 194 -0.01 -5.73 -19.10
C LEU A 194 -0.50 -6.08 -20.52
N ASP A 195 0.15 -6.98 -21.18
CA ASP A 195 -0.22 -7.37 -22.55
C ASP A 195 -1.49 -8.22 -22.51
N ASP A 196 -1.68 -9.11 -21.54
CA ASP A 196 -2.98 -9.80 -21.33
C ASP A 196 -4.14 -8.80 -21.17
N ILE A 197 -3.91 -7.72 -20.40
CA ILE A 197 -4.94 -6.69 -20.19
C ILE A 197 -5.22 -5.91 -21.47
N LYS A 198 -4.19 -5.58 -22.25
CA LYS A 198 -4.34 -4.89 -23.53
C LYS A 198 -5.07 -5.74 -24.57
N GLU A 199 -4.75 -7.05 -24.63
CA GLU A 199 -5.44 -7.99 -25.51
C GLU A 199 -6.91 -8.11 -25.12
N ALA A 200 -7.21 -8.35 -23.86
CA ALA A 200 -8.59 -8.41 -23.37
C ALA A 200 -9.35 -7.09 -23.63
N ARG A 201 -8.69 -5.94 -23.41
CA ARG A 201 -9.26 -4.60 -23.66
C ARG A 201 -9.79 -4.44 -25.09
N ALA A 202 -9.17 -5.07 -26.08
CA ALA A 202 -9.56 -4.95 -27.48
C ALA A 202 -10.98 -5.49 -27.77
N PHE A 203 -11.50 -6.36 -26.94
CA PHE A 203 -12.84 -6.94 -27.05
C PHE A 203 -13.95 -6.09 -26.44
N PHE A 204 -13.59 -5.04 -25.69
CA PHE A 204 -14.56 -4.15 -25.05
C PHE A 204 -14.68 -2.83 -25.81
N THR A 205 -15.90 -2.35 -25.98
CA THR A 205 -16.15 -0.97 -26.42
C THR A 205 -15.60 0.03 -25.39
N ARG A 206 -15.54 1.30 -25.75
CA ARG A 206 -15.12 2.36 -24.83
C ARG A 206 -16.02 2.43 -23.60
N ASP A 207 -17.34 2.38 -23.81
CA ASP A 207 -18.30 2.53 -22.72
C ASP A 207 -18.31 1.29 -21.81
N GLU A 208 -18.26 0.09 -22.36
CA GLU A 208 -18.07 -1.14 -21.57
C GLU A 208 -16.78 -1.10 -20.73
N TRP A 209 -15.70 -0.55 -21.31
CA TRP A 209 -14.45 -0.43 -20.56
C TRP A 209 -14.53 0.56 -19.41
N ILE A 210 -15.21 1.70 -19.62
CA ILE A 210 -15.51 2.67 -18.58
C ILE A 210 -16.32 2.00 -17.45
N ASP A 211 -17.35 1.26 -17.81
CA ASP A 211 -18.20 0.56 -16.85
C ASP A 211 -17.44 -0.52 -16.10
N LEU A 212 -16.54 -1.25 -16.76
CA LEU A 212 -15.68 -2.23 -16.11
C LEU A 212 -14.75 -1.57 -15.06
N LEU A 213 -14.11 -0.46 -15.42
CA LEU A 213 -13.25 0.28 -14.48
C LEU A 213 -14.02 0.80 -13.27
N LEU A 214 -15.21 1.34 -13.47
CA LEU A 214 -16.06 1.82 -12.38
C LEU A 214 -16.53 0.68 -11.47
N ARG A 215 -16.96 -0.45 -12.06
CA ARG A 215 -17.33 -1.64 -11.29
C ARG A 215 -16.17 -2.21 -10.50
N SER A 216 -14.96 -2.21 -11.07
CA SER A 216 -13.76 -2.66 -10.33
C SER A 216 -13.46 -1.82 -9.09
N ALA A 217 -13.89 -0.56 -9.08
CA ALA A 217 -13.85 0.31 -7.91
C ALA A 217 -15.07 0.22 -6.99
N GLY A 218 -16.07 -0.59 -7.35
CA GLY A 218 -17.28 -0.81 -6.54
C GLY A 218 -18.43 0.15 -6.85
N TYR A 219 -18.37 0.91 -7.95
CA TYR A 219 -19.47 1.76 -8.39
C TYR A 219 -20.45 0.97 -9.27
N GLU A 220 -21.72 1.37 -9.30
CA GLU A 220 -22.72 0.85 -10.22
C GLU A 220 -22.92 1.82 -11.41
N PRO A 221 -22.34 1.55 -12.59
CA PRO A 221 -22.34 2.49 -13.71
C PRO A 221 -23.74 2.78 -14.29
N ASN A 222 -24.70 1.87 -14.11
CA ASN A 222 -26.06 2.05 -14.63
C ASN A 222 -26.81 3.17 -13.91
N GLU A 223 -26.41 3.47 -12.65
CA GLU A 223 -26.99 4.55 -11.85
C GLU A 223 -26.33 5.91 -12.12
N LEU A 224 -25.29 5.95 -12.98
CA LEU A 224 -24.47 7.13 -13.22
C LEU A 224 -24.74 7.71 -14.61
N SER A 225 -24.90 9.02 -14.68
CA SER A 225 -24.86 9.74 -15.94
C SER A 225 -23.45 9.69 -16.54
N GLN A 226 -23.31 9.89 -17.86
CA GLN A 226 -22.02 9.91 -18.53
C GLN A 226 -21.03 10.90 -17.92
N LYS A 227 -21.53 12.06 -17.46
CA LYS A 227 -20.70 13.09 -16.80
C LYS A 227 -20.16 12.57 -15.46
N GLU A 228 -21.00 11.91 -14.67
CA GLU A 228 -20.60 11.34 -13.38
C GLU A 228 -19.58 10.22 -13.56
N LYS A 229 -19.76 9.35 -14.57
CA LYS A 229 -18.78 8.32 -14.91
C LYS A 229 -17.38 8.92 -15.13
N PHE A 230 -17.27 10.02 -15.87
CA PHE A 230 -15.99 10.71 -16.07
C PHE A 230 -15.46 11.36 -14.79
N HIS A 231 -16.32 11.92 -13.94
CA HIS A 231 -15.90 12.46 -12.65
C HIS A 231 -15.31 11.37 -11.74
N TYR A 232 -15.95 10.21 -11.68
CA TYR A 232 -15.41 9.08 -10.91
C TYR A 232 -14.11 8.53 -11.50
N LEU A 233 -14.00 8.43 -12.84
CA LEU A 233 -12.75 8.02 -13.49
C LEU A 233 -11.59 8.98 -13.23
N LEU A 234 -11.87 10.26 -13.10
CA LEU A 234 -10.83 11.26 -12.81
C LEU A 234 -10.14 11.01 -11.46
N ARG A 235 -10.83 10.40 -10.47
CA ARG A 235 -10.24 9.97 -9.20
C ARG A 235 -9.14 8.93 -9.36
N PHE A 236 -9.13 8.16 -10.46
CA PHE A 236 -8.15 7.10 -10.69
C PHE A 236 -6.92 7.60 -11.44
N VAL A 237 -6.97 8.78 -12.04
CA VAL A 237 -5.85 9.34 -12.81
C VAL A 237 -4.59 9.48 -11.97
N PRO A 238 -4.62 9.94 -10.69
CA PRO A 238 -3.44 10.02 -9.84
C PRO A 238 -2.71 8.69 -9.61
N PHE A 239 -3.37 7.55 -9.79
CA PHE A 239 -2.73 6.22 -9.67
C PHE A 239 -1.92 5.82 -10.89
N THR A 240 -2.20 6.41 -12.05
CA THR A 240 -1.68 5.97 -13.35
C THR A 240 -0.85 7.01 -14.05
N GLN A 241 -1.06 8.29 -13.74
CA GLN A 241 -0.37 9.41 -14.35
C GLN A 241 0.68 9.96 -13.38
N LYS A 242 1.89 10.18 -13.90
CA LYS A 242 3.01 10.74 -13.13
C LYS A 242 2.73 12.17 -12.71
N ASN A 243 3.02 12.46 -11.43
CA ASN A 243 2.94 13.79 -10.86
C ASN A 243 1.62 14.52 -11.17
N TYR A 244 0.50 13.77 -11.15
CA TYR A 244 -0.83 14.33 -11.42
C TYR A 244 -1.48 14.80 -10.12
N ASN A 245 -1.59 16.10 -9.95
CA ASN A 245 -2.07 16.70 -8.71
C ASN A 245 -3.55 17.02 -8.81
N LEU A 246 -4.34 16.43 -7.93
CA LEU A 246 -5.80 16.51 -7.91
C LEU A 246 -6.29 17.15 -6.61
N VAL A 247 -7.29 17.98 -6.72
CA VAL A 247 -8.10 18.48 -5.57
C VAL A 247 -9.50 17.93 -5.70
N GLU A 248 -9.99 17.27 -4.66
CA GLU A 248 -11.38 16.84 -4.56
C GLU A 248 -12.03 17.37 -3.29
N LEU A 249 -12.94 18.31 -3.46
CA LEU A 249 -13.72 18.90 -2.36
C LEU A 249 -15.20 18.57 -2.53
N GLY A 250 -15.90 18.41 -1.41
CA GLY A 250 -17.34 18.10 -1.47
C GLY A 250 -17.91 17.63 -0.14
N PRO A 251 -19.20 17.29 -0.09
CA PRO A 251 -19.84 16.82 1.12
C PRO A 251 -19.22 15.53 1.66
N ARG A 252 -19.51 15.22 2.92
CA ARG A 252 -19.10 13.96 3.54
C ARG A 252 -19.87 12.78 2.94
N GLY A 253 -19.23 11.61 2.93
CA GLY A 253 -19.90 10.36 2.52
C GLY A 253 -19.87 10.07 1.01
N THR A 254 -19.19 10.88 0.19
CA THR A 254 -19.08 10.67 -1.27
C THR A 254 -17.99 9.69 -1.70
N GLY A 255 -17.37 8.95 -0.74
CA GLY A 255 -16.39 7.91 -1.03
C GLY A 255 -14.99 8.40 -1.42
N LYS A 256 -14.68 9.69 -1.22
CA LYS A 256 -13.35 10.26 -1.55
C LYS A 256 -12.21 9.44 -0.96
N SER A 257 -12.14 9.39 0.36
CA SER A 257 -11.06 8.74 1.10
C SER A 257 -10.98 7.23 0.86
N HIS A 258 -12.12 6.57 0.56
CA HIS A 258 -12.17 5.15 0.21
C HIS A 258 -11.34 4.83 -1.03
N VAL A 259 -11.39 5.69 -2.06
CA VAL A 259 -10.65 5.48 -3.30
C VAL A 259 -9.15 5.37 -3.04
N TYR A 260 -8.59 6.28 -2.24
CA TYR A 260 -7.14 6.34 -2.02
C TYR A 260 -6.65 5.39 -0.91
N SER A 261 -7.53 4.96 -0.01
CA SER A 261 -7.15 3.99 1.04
C SER A 261 -7.34 2.53 0.65
N GLU A 262 -8.29 2.21 -0.25
CA GLU A 262 -8.78 0.86 -0.42
C GLU A 262 -8.63 0.27 -1.82
N LEU A 263 -8.47 1.10 -2.87
CA LEU A 263 -8.46 0.59 -4.24
C LEU A 263 -7.07 0.18 -4.72
N SER A 264 -6.03 0.87 -4.30
CA SER A 264 -4.67 0.60 -4.75
C SER A 264 -3.72 0.33 -3.59
N PRO A 265 -2.92 -0.74 -3.67
CA PRO A 265 -1.86 -0.98 -2.70
C PRO A 265 -0.67 0.01 -2.83
N TYR A 266 -0.66 0.83 -3.87
CA TYR A 266 0.39 1.82 -4.17
C TYR A 266 -0.01 3.24 -3.82
N SER A 267 -1.16 3.42 -3.19
CA SER A 267 -1.61 4.70 -2.66
C SER A 267 -1.62 4.71 -1.13
N ILE A 268 -1.44 5.89 -0.57
CA ILE A 268 -1.53 6.10 0.87
C ILE A 268 -2.44 7.29 1.16
N LEU A 269 -3.39 7.07 2.06
CA LEU A 269 -4.22 8.14 2.62
C LEU A 269 -3.61 8.61 3.93
N MET A 270 -3.34 9.89 4.03
CA MET A 270 -2.70 10.49 5.19
C MET A 270 -3.64 11.43 5.91
N SER A 271 -3.70 11.30 7.24
CA SER A 271 -4.31 12.33 8.08
C SER A 271 -3.46 13.60 8.04
N SER A 272 -4.06 14.70 7.67
CA SER A 272 -3.39 15.97 7.36
C SER A 272 -2.59 16.58 8.52
N GLY A 273 -2.96 16.27 9.78
CA GLY A 273 -2.36 16.88 10.98
C GLY A 273 -0.94 16.40 11.34
N THR A 274 -0.41 15.38 10.70
CA THR A 274 0.83 14.71 11.15
C THR A 274 1.98 14.74 10.15
N THR A 275 1.81 15.41 9.01
CA THR A 275 2.79 15.37 7.93
C THR A 275 3.87 16.41 8.08
N THR A 276 5.12 15.97 8.14
CA THR A 276 6.31 16.81 8.13
C THR A 276 7.03 16.74 6.79
N VAL A 277 7.86 17.77 6.47
CA VAL A 277 8.73 17.76 5.28
C VAL A 277 9.62 16.51 5.24
N SER A 278 10.14 16.10 6.38
CA SER A 278 11.00 14.91 6.48
C SER A 278 10.27 13.62 6.17
N ASN A 279 9.01 13.51 6.58
CA ASN A 279 8.19 12.33 6.31
C ASN A 279 7.73 12.31 4.85
N MET A 280 7.32 13.45 4.31
CA MET A 280 6.79 13.55 2.96
C MET A 280 7.86 13.43 1.88
N PHE A 281 8.96 14.14 2.03
CA PHE A 281 9.97 14.33 0.98
C PHE A 281 11.29 13.65 1.29
N TYR A 282 12.03 14.08 2.29
CA TYR A 282 13.35 13.56 2.61
C TYR A 282 13.73 13.78 4.06
N ASN A 283 14.17 12.72 4.71
CA ASN A 283 14.67 12.76 6.08
C ASN A 283 16.18 12.92 6.08
N MET A 284 16.67 14.11 6.44
CA MET A 284 18.11 14.45 6.51
C MET A 284 18.89 13.60 7.50
N SER A 285 18.29 13.21 8.63
CA SER A 285 18.99 12.46 9.67
C SER A 285 19.22 11.00 9.24
N SER A 286 18.23 10.37 8.59
CA SER A 286 18.35 8.99 8.12
C SER A 286 18.81 8.90 6.66
N ARG A 287 18.94 10.02 5.94
CA ARG A 287 19.25 10.09 4.51
C ARG A 287 18.32 9.25 3.64
N ARG A 288 17.02 9.27 3.96
CA ARG A 288 15.99 8.47 3.25
C ARG A 288 14.98 9.36 2.59
N VAL A 289 14.59 8.95 1.38
CA VAL A 289 13.46 9.57 0.67
C VAL A 289 12.18 9.24 1.43
N GLY A 290 11.31 10.22 1.53
CA GLY A 290 10.02 10.11 2.20
C GLY A 290 8.95 9.43 1.35
N LEU A 291 7.69 9.73 1.66
CA LEU A 291 6.54 9.09 1.03
C LEU A 291 6.51 9.25 -0.48
N VAL A 292 6.90 10.41 -1.00
CA VAL A 292 6.93 10.67 -2.47
C VAL A 292 7.81 9.70 -3.24
N GLY A 293 8.82 9.09 -2.62
CA GLY A 293 9.67 8.09 -3.27
C GLY A 293 9.18 6.65 -3.14
N ASN A 294 8.11 6.41 -2.36
CA ASN A 294 7.69 5.07 -2.00
C ASN A 294 6.25 4.74 -2.45
N TRP A 295 5.51 5.72 -2.95
CA TRP A 295 4.10 5.60 -3.31
C TRP A 295 3.84 6.23 -4.67
N ASP A 296 2.88 5.66 -5.41
CA ASP A 296 2.46 6.23 -6.70
C ASP A 296 1.46 7.37 -6.49
N CYS A 297 0.68 7.31 -5.42
CA CYS A 297 -0.26 8.37 -5.05
C CYS A 297 -0.28 8.60 -3.54
N ILE A 298 -0.22 9.87 -3.15
CA ILE A 298 -0.34 10.31 -1.76
C ILE A 298 -1.54 11.21 -1.64
N ALA A 299 -2.54 10.77 -0.88
CA ALA A 299 -3.75 11.55 -0.64
C ALA A 299 -3.74 12.16 0.77
N PHE A 300 -4.07 13.43 0.86
CA PHE A 300 -4.29 14.12 2.12
C PHE A 300 -5.78 14.11 2.46
N ASP A 301 -6.13 13.41 3.54
CA ASP A 301 -7.47 13.44 4.09
C ASP A 301 -7.67 14.74 4.91
N GLU A 302 -8.74 15.44 4.64
CA GLU A 302 -9.07 16.72 5.26
C GLU A 302 -7.97 17.80 5.11
N VAL A 303 -7.86 18.41 3.93
CA VAL A 303 -6.90 19.50 3.67
C VAL A 303 -6.93 20.63 4.71
N ALA A 304 -8.08 20.91 5.31
CA ALA A 304 -8.22 21.87 6.40
C ALA A 304 -7.35 21.54 7.62
N GLY A 305 -7.02 20.27 7.80
CA GLY A 305 -6.19 19.76 8.89
C GLY A 305 -4.69 19.92 8.67
N ILE A 306 -4.22 20.39 7.52
CA ILE A 306 -2.78 20.59 7.25
C ILE A 306 -2.27 21.83 8.03
N THR A 307 -2.39 21.81 9.35
CA THR A 307 -2.10 22.98 10.20
C THR A 307 -0.61 23.23 10.40
N GLN A 308 0.24 22.23 10.17
CA GLN A 308 1.69 22.33 10.31
C GLN A 308 2.43 22.59 8.99
N ALA A 309 1.72 23.03 7.94
CA ALA A 309 2.37 23.42 6.71
C ALA A 309 3.25 24.66 6.98
N SER A 310 4.54 24.42 7.27
CA SER A 310 5.54 25.49 7.26
C SER A 310 5.65 26.08 5.86
N GLY A 311 6.06 27.33 5.76
CA GLY A 311 6.36 27.96 4.45
C GLY A 311 7.31 27.11 3.61
N ASP A 312 8.26 26.45 4.25
CA ASP A 312 9.19 25.50 3.60
C ASP A 312 8.48 24.31 2.98
N MET A 313 7.48 23.74 3.68
CA MET A 313 6.71 22.61 3.16
C MET A 313 5.92 22.99 1.91
N VAL A 314 5.25 24.15 1.94
CA VAL A 314 4.48 24.65 0.78
C VAL A 314 5.42 24.92 -0.39
N GLN A 315 6.61 25.49 -0.14
CA GLN A 315 7.58 25.78 -1.19
C GLN A 315 8.16 24.51 -1.82
N ILE A 316 8.53 23.50 -1.02
CA ILE A 316 9.04 22.21 -1.53
C ILE A 316 7.94 21.49 -2.30
N MET A 317 6.70 21.49 -1.77
CA MET A 317 5.55 20.91 -2.44
C MET A 317 5.28 21.55 -3.80
N LYS A 318 5.31 22.87 -3.91
CA LYS A 318 5.18 23.59 -5.18
C LYS A 318 6.26 23.20 -6.20
N ASN A 319 7.50 23.10 -5.76
CA ASN A 319 8.60 22.70 -6.64
C ASN A 319 8.40 21.26 -7.13
N TYR A 320 8.03 20.37 -6.24
CA TYR A 320 7.74 18.97 -6.56
C TYR A 320 6.57 18.87 -7.55
N MET A 321 5.43 19.51 -7.25
CA MET A 321 4.24 19.48 -8.11
C MET A 321 4.49 20.05 -9.51
N ALA A 322 5.43 20.98 -9.65
CA ALA A 322 5.79 21.56 -10.96
C ALA A 322 6.63 20.63 -11.82
N ASN A 323 7.58 19.91 -11.21
CA ASN A 323 8.65 19.25 -11.96
C ASN A 323 8.84 17.76 -11.61
N GLY A 324 8.08 17.20 -10.66
CA GLY A 324 8.33 15.84 -10.14
C GLY A 324 9.66 15.73 -9.39
N SER A 325 10.26 16.85 -9.00
CA SER A 325 11.55 16.87 -8.33
C SER A 325 11.62 17.93 -7.23
N PHE A 326 12.44 17.68 -6.25
CA PHE A 326 12.69 18.62 -5.15
C PHE A 326 14.16 18.54 -4.72
N ALA A 327 14.71 19.67 -4.27
CA ALA A 327 16.06 19.75 -3.71
C ALA A 327 15.99 19.69 -2.18
N ARG A 328 16.85 18.90 -1.58
CA ARG A 328 17.06 18.85 -0.14
C ARG A 328 18.53 18.65 0.18
N GLY A 329 19.15 19.67 0.77
CA GLY A 329 20.62 19.68 0.92
C GLY A 329 21.30 19.86 -0.42
N ALA A 330 22.29 19.03 -0.72
CA ALA A 330 23.05 19.06 -1.98
C ALA A 330 22.41 18.25 -3.11
N ASP A 331 21.43 17.41 -2.80
CA ASP A 331 20.86 16.44 -3.74
C ASP A 331 19.52 16.92 -4.32
N SER A 332 19.31 16.65 -5.60
CA SER A 332 18.01 16.74 -6.27
C SER A 332 17.41 15.37 -6.40
N ILE A 333 16.22 15.19 -5.90
CA ILE A 333 15.49 13.91 -5.86
C ILE A 333 14.29 14.03 -6.79
N SER A 334 14.15 13.06 -7.70
CA SER A 334 13.00 12.96 -8.60
C SER A 334 12.08 11.82 -8.17
N SER A 335 10.79 12.02 -8.35
CA SER A 335 9.76 11.02 -8.08
C SER A 335 8.55 11.25 -9.00
N ASP A 336 7.80 10.18 -9.24
CA ASP A 336 6.62 10.17 -10.09
C ASP A 336 5.30 10.27 -9.30
N ALA A 337 5.35 10.29 -7.97
CA ALA A 337 4.17 10.26 -7.12
C ALA A 337 3.21 11.43 -7.39
N SER A 338 1.94 11.11 -7.51
CA SER A 338 0.86 12.09 -7.59
C SER A 338 0.40 12.52 -6.20
N ILE A 339 -0.12 13.74 -6.09
CA ILE A 339 -0.68 14.24 -4.83
C ILE A 339 -2.17 14.52 -5.01
N ALA A 340 -2.99 13.89 -4.17
CA ALA A 340 -4.41 14.15 -4.09
C ALA A 340 -4.74 14.91 -2.79
N PHE A 341 -5.57 15.93 -2.89
CA PHE A 341 -6.01 16.74 -1.75
C PHE A 341 -7.51 16.57 -1.58
N GLU A 342 -7.95 16.00 -0.48
CA GLU A 342 -9.36 15.83 -0.17
C GLU A 342 -9.81 16.77 0.93
N GLY A 343 -11.03 17.26 0.81
CA GLY A 343 -11.62 18.10 1.82
C GLY A 343 -13.13 18.07 1.82
N ASN A 344 -13.68 18.51 2.95
CA ASN A 344 -15.12 18.65 3.11
C ASN A 344 -15.53 20.10 2.91
N THR A 345 -16.61 20.31 2.15
CA THR A 345 -17.27 21.58 1.99
C THR A 345 -18.67 21.52 2.57
N PHE A 346 -19.08 22.61 3.20
CA PHE A 346 -20.43 22.74 3.79
C PHE A 346 -21.28 23.75 3.00
N ARG A 347 -20.75 24.29 1.91
CA ARG A 347 -21.37 25.29 1.06
C ARG A 347 -21.46 24.79 -0.36
N SER A 348 -22.45 25.26 -1.09
CA SER A 348 -22.56 25.02 -2.52
C SER A 348 -21.43 25.74 -3.29
N VAL A 349 -21.09 25.21 -4.47
CA VAL A 349 -20.11 25.83 -5.39
C VAL A 349 -20.49 27.29 -5.66
N ALA A 350 -21.78 27.55 -5.92
CA ALA A 350 -22.26 28.86 -6.22
C ALA A 350 -22.09 29.83 -5.05
N ASP A 351 -22.23 29.36 -3.82
CA ASP A 351 -22.01 30.21 -2.63
C ASP A 351 -20.52 30.47 -2.39
N MET A 352 -19.68 29.47 -2.56
CA MET A 352 -18.22 29.60 -2.45
C MET A 352 -17.69 30.61 -3.49
N MET A 353 -18.14 30.47 -4.73
CA MET A 353 -17.76 31.41 -5.81
C MET A 353 -18.22 32.83 -5.56
N ARG A 354 -19.32 33.07 -4.84
CA ARG A 354 -19.86 34.38 -4.50
C ARG A 354 -19.19 35.01 -3.30
N THR A 355 -18.83 34.23 -2.30
CA THR A 355 -18.41 34.74 -0.99
C THR A 355 -16.91 34.66 -0.74
N THR A 356 -16.27 33.64 -1.31
CA THR A 356 -14.85 33.32 -1.06
C THR A 356 -14.18 32.81 -2.34
N ASN A 357 -13.69 31.59 -2.33
CA ASN A 357 -13.14 30.87 -3.50
C ASN A 357 -13.31 29.34 -3.34
N LEU A 358 -13.07 28.61 -4.41
CA LEU A 358 -13.22 27.16 -4.42
C LEU A 358 -12.22 26.42 -3.53
N PHE A 359 -11.13 27.07 -3.11
CA PHE A 359 -10.09 26.50 -2.26
C PHE A 359 -10.20 26.96 -0.78
N GLU A 360 -11.37 27.54 -0.40
CA GLU A 360 -11.63 28.00 0.98
C GLU A 360 -11.22 26.97 2.06
N PRO A 361 -11.42 25.64 1.88
CA PRO A 361 -11.02 24.67 2.88
C PRO A 361 -9.53 24.54 3.10
N PHE A 362 -8.69 25.02 2.19
CA PHE A 362 -7.24 24.95 2.38
C PHE A 362 -6.77 25.93 3.46
N PRO A 363 -5.72 25.56 4.25
CA PRO A 363 -5.10 26.48 5.18
C PRO A 363 -4.56 27.74 4.50
N ALA A 364 -4.50 28.85 5.25
CA ALA A 364 -4.04 30.15 4.73
C ALA A 364 -2.65 30.08 4.06
N ALA A 365 -1.77 29.19 4.51
CA ALA A 365 -0.45 29.00 3.91
C ALA A 365 -0.51 28.56 2.44
N PHE A 366 -1.57 27.90 2.03
CA PHE A 366 -1.83 27.50 0.64
C PHE A 366 -2.78 28.46 -0.06
N ASN A 367 -3.83 28.89 0.64
CA ASN A 367 -4.93 29.67 0.05
C ASN A 367 -4.51 31.04 -0.48
N ASN A 368 -3.43 31.59 0.02
CA ASN A 368 -2.86 32.86 -0.44
C ASN A 368 -1.77 32.70 -1.51
N ASP A 369 -1.52 31.51 -1.98
CA ASP A 369 -0.44 31.20 -2.95
C ASP A 369 -1.01 30.72 -4.28
N SER A 370 -1.23 31.63 -5.22
CA SER A 370 -1.74 31.30 -6.57
C SER A 370 -0.83 30.31 -7.30
N ALA A 371 0.49 30.39 -7.06
CA ALA A 371 1.44 29.50 -7.69
C ALA A 371 1.30 28.04 -7.21
N PHE A 372 0.73 27.79 -6.03
CA PHE A 372 0.37 26.46 -5.59
C PHE A 372 -0.78 25.91 -6.43
N PHE A 373 -1.83 26.70 -6.61
CA PHE A 373 -3.02 26.29 -7.35
C PHE A 373 -2.78 26.10 -8.85
N ASP A 374 -1.85 26.85 -9.45
CA ASP A 374 -1.43 26.67 -10.84
C ASP A 374 -0.82 25.29 -11.13
N ARG A 375 -0.49 24.53 -10.08
CA ARG A 375 0.08 23.17 -10.19
C ARG A 375 -0.95 22.08 -9.98
N ILE A 376 -2.20 22.44 -9.75
CA ILE A 376 -3.32 21.52 -9.66
C ILE A 376 -3.81 21.22 -11.09
N HIS A 377 -3.78 19.96 -11.46
CA HIS A 377 -4.17 19.51 -12.81
C HIS A 377 -5.68 19.38 -12.95
N ALA A 378 -6.36 19.01 -11.87
CA ALA A 378 -7.81 18.91 -11.86
C ALA A 378 -8.39 19.26 -10.49
N TYR A 379 -9.58 19.86 -10.54
CA TYR A 379 -10.41 20.13 -9.38
C TYR A 379 -11.75 19.43 -9.56
N LEU A 380 -12.07 18.55 -8.64
CA LEU A 380 -13.35 17.86 -8.56
C LEU A 380 -14.18 18.43 -7.43
N MET A 381 -15.45 18.73 -7.75
CA MET A 381 -16.45 18.97 -6.73
C MET A 381 -17.35 17.74 -6.69
N SER A 382 -17.24 16.96 -5.63
CA SER A 382 -18.17 15.87 -5.39
C SER A 382 -19.54 16.45 -5.08
N THR A 383 -20.56 15.98 -5.78
CA THR A 383 -21.98 16.29 -5.49
C THR A 383 -22.60 15.12 -4.73
N GLU A 384 -23.65 15.41 -3.97
CA GLU A 384 -24.46 14.36 -3.31
C GLU A 384 -25.09 13.44 -4.34
#